data_ea0dd230b193c5a1623c52d30792abb8
#
_entry.id   ea0dd230b193c5a1623c52d30792abb8
#
_cell.length_a   1.000
_cell.length_b   1.000
_cell.length_c   1.000
_cell.angle_alpha   90.00
_cell.angle_beta   90.00
_cell.angle_gamma   90.00
#
_symmetry.space_group_name_H-M   'P 1'
#
loop_
_entity.id
_entity.type
_entity.pdbx_description
1 polymer ?
#
loop_
_entity_poly.entity_id
_entity_poly.type
_entity_poly.pdbx_seq_one_letter_code
_entity_poly.pdbx_strand_id
1 'polypeptide(L)'
;MMIHGTKGLDLQLDEDPNAPLTQEHVFTMSEVIKQETVVVRVGCMAGPNLASELSTGHPAATVIASPFNEVIEQGKLLLRSENFQVYGNSDLRGVELCGVLKNIIAIASGVLSGLGLGENSRGLLVSRGLVEMIYLGQALGGEISSFIGLAGIGDLVATTTSSNSRNFTLGYKIASGKTLEEALAEMEEVAEGLNTIKIIRQLAVAQGLKP
;
A
#
# COMPACT_ATOMS: atom_id res chain seq x y z
N MET A 1 4.68 18.37 -13.71
CA MET A 1 3.72 17.82 -12.75
C MET A 1 3.44 16.38 -13.14
N MET A 2 3.38 15.48 -12.15
CA MET A 2 3.11 14.06 -12.35
C MET A 2 2.24 13.54 -11.22
N ILE A 3 1.26 12.69 -11.54
CA ILE A 3 0.48 11.91 -10.57
C ILE A 3 0.66 10.45 -10.94
N HIS A 4 1.09 9.62 -9.98
CA HIS A 4 1.29 8.19 -10.19
C HIS A 4 0.34 7.35 -9.32
N GLY A 5 0.12 6.10 -9.72
CA GLY A 5 -0.63 5.10 -8.97
C GLY A 5 0.25 3.91 -8.52
N THR A 6 1.57 4.02 -8.70
CA THR A 6 2.53 2.97 -8.37
C THR A 6 2.61 2.79 -6.85
N LYS A 7 2.53 1.56 -6.38
CA LYS A 7 2.68 1.18 -4.98
C LYS A 7 4.00 0.45 -4.81
N GLY A 8 4.79 0.86 -3.85
CA GLY A 8 6.08 0.23 -3.56
C GLY A 8 6.94 1.08 -2.65
N LEU A 9 7.97 0.45 -2.13
CA LEU A 9 9.08 1.10 -1.44
C LEU A 9 10.37 0.70 -2.13
N ASP A 10 11.30 1.63 -2.18
CA ASP A 10 12.68 1.38 -2.55
C ASP A 10 13.57 1.45 -1.31
N LEU A 11 14.58 0.60 -1.25
CA LEU A 11 15.54 0.54 -0.17
C LEU A 11 16.92 0.89 -0.71
N GLN A 12 17.39 2.08 -0.39
CA GLN A 12 18.71 2.58 -0.80
C GLN A 12 19.67 2.45 0.39
N LEU A 13 20.65 1.58 0.25
CA LEU A 13 21.65 1.32 1.30
C LEU A 13 22.83 2.28 1.14
N ASP A 14 23.45 2.64 2.27
CA ASP A 14 24.71 3.39 2.27
C ASP A 14 25.83 2.57 1.62
N GLU A 15 26.89 3.27 1.19
CA GLU A 15 28.10 2.64 0.66
C GLU A 15 28.84 1.80 1.74
N ASP A 16 28.65 2.12 3.03
CA ASP A 16 29.16 1.34 4.15
C ASP A 16 28.20 0.17 4.47
N PRO A 17 28.59 -1.08 4.19
CA PRO A 17 27.74 -2.25 4.46
C PRO A 17 27.49 -2.49 5.97
N ASN A 18 28.22 -1.80 6.86
CA ASN A 18 28.03 -1.89 8.31
C ASN A 18 27.16 -0.75 8.86
N ALA A 19 26.75 0.20 8.04
CA ALA A 19 25.86 1.27 8.47
C ALA A 19 24.52 0.69 8.93
N PRO A 20 23.97 1.16 10.07
CA PRO A 20 22.69 0.66 10.55
C PRO A 20 21.56 1.09 9.60
N LEU A 21 20.75 0.13 9.18
CA LEU A 21 19.56 0.42 8.37
C LEU A 21 18.55 1.25 9.18
N THR A 22 18.22 2.42 8.66
CA THR A 22 17.26 3.35 9.26
C THR A 22 16.09 3.62 8.34
N GLN A 23 15.08 4.32 8.85
CA GLN A 23 13.93 4.75 8.05
C GLN A 23 14.31 5.74 6.92
N GLU A 24 15.46 6.40 7.00
CA GLU A 24 15.96 7.34 5.98
C GLU A 24 16.39 6.64 4.69
N HIS A 25 16.64 5.33 4.77
CA HIS A 25 16.96 4.49 3.62
C HIS A 25 15.72 4.00 2.84
N VAL A 26 14.52 4.28 3.37
CA VAL A 26 13.26 3.84 2.76
C VAL A 26 12.62 4.97 1.98
N PHE A 27 12.56 4.81 0.68
CA PHE A 27 12.01 5.79 -0.26
C PHE A 27 10.65 5.35 -0.77
N THR A 28 9.71 6.29 -0.81
CA THR A 28 8.43 6.11 -1.51
C THR A 28 8.62 6.31 -3.02
N MET A 29 7.68 5.88 -3.83
CA MET A 29 7.78 6.04 -5.28
C MET A 29 7.81 7.50 -5.72
N SER A 30 7.13 8.41 -5.01
CA SER A 30 7.24 9.85 -5.26
C SER A 30 8.66 10.39 -5.02
N GLU A 31 9.37 9.86 -4.04
CA GLU A 31 10.75 10.25 -3.75
C GLU A 31 11.70 9.71 -4.83
N VAL A 32 11.53 8.46 -5.23
CA VAL A 32 12.28 7.86 -6.35
C VAL A 32 12.06 8.67 -7.64
N ILE A 33 10.80 9.02 -7.96
CA ILE A 33 10.50 9.85 -9.15
C ILE A 33 11.23 11.19 -9.09
N LYS A 34 11.31 11.84 -7.94
CA LYS A 34 12.03 13.12 -7.79
C LYS A 34 13.54 12.96 -7.91
N GLN A 35 14.10 11.83 -7.50
CA GLN A 35 15.54 11.54 -7.65
C GLN A 35 15.91 11.25 -9.12
N GLU A 36 15.09 10.46 -9.80
CA GLU A 36 15.37 9.95 -11.14
C GLU A 36 14.88 10.88 -12.27
N THR A 37 14.17 11.95 -11.95
CA THR A 37 13.59 12.84 -12.95
C THR A 37 13.69 14.32 -12.57
N VAL A 38 13.46 15.19 -13.55
CA VAL A 38 13.35 16.65 -13.33
C VAL A 38 11.97 17.08 -12.78
N VAL A 39 11.11 16.14 -12.46
CA VAL A 39 9.75 16.43 -12.01
C VAL A 39 9.74 16.81 -10.53
N VAL A 40 9.42 18.08 -10.24
CA VAL A 40 9.35 18.59 -8.87
C VAL A 40 7.97 18.39 -8.25
N ARG A 41 6.90 18.61 -9.04
CA ARG A 41 5.52 18.55 -8.58
C ARG A 41 4.95 17.15 -8.78
N VAL A 42 5.12 16.31 -7.75
CA VAL A 42 4.67 14.92 -7.75
C VAL A 42 3.47 14.77 -6.82
N GLY A 43 2.54 13.94 -7.20
CA GLY A 43 1.44 13.44 -6.38
C GLY A 43 1.21 11.96 -6.63
N CYS A 44 0.51 11.32 -5.72
CA CYS A 44 0.05 9.94 -5.88
C CYS A 44 -1.46 9.83 -5.85
N MET A 45 -1.97 8.73 -6.41
CA MET A 45 -3.36 8.30 -6.32
C MET A 45 -3.44 7.00 -5.52
N ALA A 46 -4.26 6.98 -4.47
CA ALA A 46 -4.48 5.79 -3.65
C ALA A 46 -5.93 5.74 -3.13
N GLY A 47 -6.40 4.53 -2.85
CA GLY A 47 -7.75 4.30 -2.35
C GLY A 47 -8.30 2.96 -2.83
N PRO A 48 -9.55 2.62 -2.50
CA PRO A 48 -10.22 1.40 -2.94
C PRO A 48 -10.58 1.48 -4.42
N ASN A 49 -9.60 1.19 -5.27
CA ASN A 49 -9.69 1.34 -6.73
C ASN A 49 -9.50 -0.02 -7.42
N LEU A 50 -10.42 -0.96 -7.20
CA LEU A 50 -10.40 -2.26 -7.87
C LEU A 50 -10.78 -2.06 -9.35
N ALA A 51 -9.85 -2.38 -10.25
CA ALA A 51 -9.98 -2.10 -11.69
C ALA A 51 -11.23 -2.76 -12.30
N SER A 52 -11.58 -3.96 -11.86
CA SER A 52 -12.78 -4.68 -12.32
C SER A 52 -14.08 -3.95 -11.98
N GLU A 53 -14.15 -3.31 -10.81
CA GLU A 53 -15.34 -2.55 -10.40
C GLU A 53 -15.41 -1.20 -11.10
N LEU A 54 -14.28 -0.51 -11.25
CA LEU A 54 -14.22 0.73 -11.99
C LEU A 54 -14.61 0.55 -13.46
N SER A 55 -14.14 -0.51 -14.10
CA SER A 55 -14.46 -0.80 -15.51
C SER A 55 -15.94 -1.11 -15.76
N THR A 56 -16.65 -1.58 -14.73
CA THR A 56 -18.09 -1.84 -14.78
C THR A 56 -18.95 -0.67 -14.29
N GLY A 57 -18.32 0.46 -13.97
CA GLY A 57 -19.00 1.71 -13.58
C GLY A 57 -19.56 1.73 -12.16
N HIS A 58 -19.09 0.85 -11.28
CA HIS A 58 -19.48 0.89 -9.87
C HIS A 58 -19.03 2.20 -9.21
N PRO A 59 -19.84 2.76 -8.30
CA PRO A 59 -19.44 3.94 -7.53
C PRO A 59 -18.17 3.68 -6.75
N ALA A 60 -17.20 4.56 -6.87
CA ALA A 60 -15.93 4.45 -6.17
C ALA A 60 -15.37 5.83 -5.80
N ALA A 61 -14.31 5.83 -5.00
CA ALA A 61 -13.62 7.06 -4.64
C ALA A 61 -12.13 6.81 -4.45
N THR A 62 -11.35 7.86 -4.74
CA THR A 62 -9.90 7.84 -4.59
C THR A 62 -9.39 9.08 -3.86
N VAL A 63 -8.14 9.05 -3.44
CA VAL A 63 -7.41 10.19 -2.88
C VAL A 63 -6.29 10.57 -3.83
N ILE A 64 -6.19 11.85 -4.17
CA ILE A 64 -4.99 12.44 -4.76
C ILE A 64 -4.22 13.12 -3.64
N ALA A 65 -2.99 12.68 -3.40
CA ALA A 65 -2.13 13.26 -2.40
C ALA A 65 -0.93 13.98 -3.01
N SER A 66 -0.65 15.17 -2.51
CA SER A 66 0.52 15.96 -2.91
C SER A 66 0.73 17.10 -1.91
N PRO A 67 1.98 17.55 -1.65
CA PRO A 67 2.24 18.79 -0.93
C PRO A 67 1.89 20.04 -1.76
N PHE A 68 1.61 19.88 -3.05
CA PHE A 68 1.25 20.94 -3.98
C PHE A 68 -0.26 20.92 -4.26
N ASN A 69 -1.00 21.91 -3.75
CA ASN A 69 -2.46 21.98 -3.92
C ASN A 69 -2.89 21.96 -5.40
N GLU A 70 -2.10 22.56 -6.30
CA GLU A 70 -2.38 22.55 -7.74
C GLU A 70 -2.39 21.12 -8.32
N VAL A 71 -1.53 20.22 -7.82
CA VAL A 71 -1.51 18.81 -8.24
C VAL A 71 -2.79 18.10 -7.80
N ILE A 72 -3.25 18.39 -6.57
CA ILE A 72 -4.49 17.85 -6.03
C ILE A 72 -5.68 18.31 -6.87
N GLU A 73 -5.79 19.62 -7.13
CA GLU A 73 -6.93 20.18 -7.88
C GLU A 73 -6.94 19.71 -9.34
N GLN A 74 -5.78 19.62 -9.99
CA GLN A 74 -5.71 19.05 -11.34
C GLN A 74 -6.08 17.55 -11.35
N GLY A 75 -5.62 16.78 -10.37
CA GLY A 75 -6.01 15.38 -10.23
C GLY A 75 -7.52 15.20 -10.04
N LYS A 76 -8.13 16.02 -9.19
CA LYS A 76 -9.60 16.06 -9.02
C LYS A 76 -10.32 16.38 -10.32
N LEU A 77 -9.87 17.41 -11.04
CA LEU A 77 -10.47 17.83 -12.29
C LEU A 77 -10.42 16.75 -13.37
N LEU A 78 -9.29 16.04 -13.46
CA LEU A 78 -9.08 15.02 -14.49
C LEU A 78 -9.83 13.71 -14.24
N LEU A 79 -9.99 13.31 -12.97
CA LEU A 79 -10.46 11.98 -12.62
C LEU A 79 -11.90 11.94 -12.12
N ARG A 80 -12.40 13.06 -11.58
CA ARG A 80 -13.76 13.10 -11.02
C ARG A 80 -14.81 12.88 -12.10
N SER A 81 -15.74 11.98 -11.81
CA SER A 81 -16.91 11.72 -12.65
C SER A 81 -18.15 11.53 -11.76
N GLU A 82 -19.30 11.25 -12.38
CA GLU A 82 -20.54 10.99 -11.67
C GLU A 82 -20.42 9.82 -10.68
N ASN A 83 -19.73 8.76 -11.07
CA ASN A 83 -19.53 7.56 -10.27
C ASN A 83 -18.15 7.46 -9.61
N PHE A 84 -17.26 8.44 -9.81
CA PHE A 84 -15.90 8.41 -9.25
C PHE A 84 -15.57 9.71 -8.52
N GLN A 85 -15.58 9.64 -7.18
CA GLN A 85 -15.27 10.80 -6.35
C GLN A 85 -13.76 10.89 -6.09
N VAL A 86 -13.22 12.12 -6.04
CA VAL A 86 -11.79 12.35 -5.84
C VAL A 86 -11.60 13.32 -4.67
N TYR A 87 -10.93 12.85 -3.64
CA TYR A 87 -10.58 13.63 -2.45
C TYR A 87 -9.12 14.08 -2.51
N GLY A 88 -8.79 15.18 -1.82
CA GLY A 88 -7.42 15.67 -1.70
C GLY A 88 -6.82 15.33 -0.35
N ASN A 89 -5.49 15.13 -0.32
CA ASN A 89 -4.70 15.01 0.91
C ASN A 89 -3.34 15.70 0.70
N SER A 90 -2.83 16.42 1.70
CA SER A 90 -1.49 17.03 1.65
C SER A 90 -0.37 16.09 2.07
N ASP A 91 -0.68 15.02 2.80
CA ASP A 91 0.28 14.02 3.26
C ASP A 91 0.56 12.98 2.15
N LEU A 92 1.44 13.35 1.21
CA LEU A 92 1.86 12.49 0.11
C LEU A 92 2.47 11.19 0.62
N ARG A 93 3.42 11.29 1.58
CA ARG A 93 4.15 10.13 2.10
C ARG A 93 3.22 9.16 2.85
N GLY A 94 2.34 9.67 3.71
CA GLY A 94 1.38 8.84 4.44
C GLY A 94 0.41 8.11 3.52
N VAL A 95 -0.09 8.76 2.48
CA VAL A 95 -1.00 8.13 1.50
C VAL A 95 -0.28 7.04 0.69
N GLU A 96 0.97 7.24 0.29
CA GLU A 96 1.77 6.19 -0.36
C GLU A 96 2.00 5.01 0.59
N LEU A 97 2.39 5.28 1.85
CA LEU A 97 2.58 4.25 2.87
C LEU A 97 1.31 3.43 3.15
N CYS A 98 0.13 4.07 3.17
CA CYS A 98 -1.14 3.36 3.25
C CYS A 98 -1.27 2.32 2.14
N GLY A 99 -1.05 2.73 0.89
CA GLY A 99 -1.17 1.86 -0.28
C GLY A 99 -0.18 0.69 -0.28
N VAL A 100 0.97 0.85 0.36
CA VAL A 100 2.03 -0.17 0.44
C VAL A 100 1.80 -1.12 1.62
N LEU A 101 1.61 -0.60 2.82
CA LEU A 101 1.53 -1.40 4.06
C LEU A 101 0.28 -2.28 4.11
N LYS A 102 -0.86 -1.84 3.58
CA LYS A 102 -2.07 -2.65 3.50
C LYS A 102 -1.86 -3.99 2.77
N ASN A 103 -0.92 -4.06 1.84
CA ASN A 103 -0.67 -5.25 1.04
C ASN A 103 -0.14 -6.42 1.89
N ILE A 104 0.57 -6.14 2.98
CA ILE A 104 1.02 -7.14 3.96
C ILE A 104 -0.21 -7.79 4.62
N ILE A 105 -1.16 -6.96 5.05
CA ILE A 105 -2.38 -7.41 5.73
C ILE A 105 -3.30 -8.15 4.74
N ALA A 106 -3.31 -7.74 3.48
CA ALA A 106 -4.05 -8.43 2.43
C ALA A 106 -3.52 -9.87 2.20
N ILE A 107 -2.20 -10.08 2.20
CA ILE A 107 -1.62 -11.43 2.14
C ILE A 107 -2.07 -12.25 3.36
N ALA A 108 -1.97 -11.69 4.56
CA ALA A 108 -2.40 -12.38 5.78
C ALA A 108 -3.91 -12.71 5.77
N SER A 109 -4.75 -11.82 5.21
CA SER A 109 -6.19 -12.08 5.05
C SER A 109 -6.47 -13.22 4.09
N GLY A 110 -5.68 -13.32 3.01
CA GLY A 110 -5.73 -14.46 2.09
C GLY A 110 -5.36 -15.77 2.79
N VAL A 111 -4.34 -15.75 3.65
CA VAL A 111 -3.96 -16.91 4.47
C VAL A 111 -5.10 -17.35 5.38
N LEU A 112 -5.75 -16.42 6.11
CA LEU A 112 -6.91 -16.73 6.94
C LEU A 112 -8.02 -17.41 6.13
N SER A 113 -8.31 -16.89 4.95
CA SER A 113 -9.31 -17.47 4.06
C SER A 113 -8.94 -18.88 3.59
N GLY A 114 -7.69 -19.12 3.20
CA GLY A 114 -7.20 -20.43 2.78
C GLY A 114 -7.21 -21.47 3.90
N LEU A 115 -7.06 -21.03 5.15
CA LEU A 115 -7.20 -21.87 6.35
C LEU A 115 -8.66 -22.07 6.78
N GLY A 116 -9.63 -21.50 6.07
CA GLY A 116 -11.06 -21.60 6.43
C GLY A 116 -11.46 -20.83 7.69
N LEU A 117 -10.67 -19.85 8.14
CA LEU A 117 -10.98 -19.03 9.30
C LEU A 117 -12.04 -17.98 8.95
N GLY A 118 -12.98 -17.77 9.89
CA GLY A 118 -14.17 -16.95 9.66
C GLY A 118 -13.99 -15.46 9.86
N GLU A 119 -15.12 -14.72 9.81
CA GLU A 119 -15.17 -13.26 9.83
C GLU A 119 -14.61 -12.63 11.13
N ASN A 120 -14.75 -13.31 12.27
CA ASN A 120 -14.16 -12.82 13.53
C ASN A 120 -12.63 -12.72 13.44
N SER A 121 -11.97 -13.74 12.85
CA SER A 121 -10.52 -13.73 12.63
C SER A 121 -10.09 -12.66 11.64
N ARG A 122 -10.89 -12.43 10.58
CA ARG A 122 -10.66 -11.37 9.62
C ARG A 122 -10.81 -10.00 10.28
N GLY A 123 -11.87 -9.77 11.06
CA GLY A 123 -12.08 -8.53 11.81
C GLY A 123 -10.92 -8.24 12.78
N LEU A 124 -10.44 -9.28 13.49
CA LEU A 124 -9.26 -9.16 14.36
C LEU A 124 -8.00 -8.76 13.55
N LEU A 125 -7.73 -9.44 12.43
CA LEU A 125 -6.58 -9.15 11.57
C LEU A 125 -6.63 -7.71 11.05
N VAL A 126 -7.76 -7.27 10.50
CA VAL A 126 -7.91 -5.91 9.92
C VAL A 126 -7.74 -4.86 11.00
N SER A 127 -8.35 -5.05 12.17
CA SER A 127 -8.26 -4.12 13.29
C SER A 127 -6.83 -3.99 13.81
N ARG A 128 -6.15 -5.11 14.09
CA ARG A 128 -4.76 -5.12 14.56
C ARG A 128 -3.81 -4.62 13.48
N GLY A 129 -4.01 -5.05 12.25
CA GLY A 129 -3.21 -4.63 11.11
C GLY A 129 -3.28 -3.12 10.86
N LEU A 130 -4.46 -2.49 11.01
CA LEU A 130 -4.59 -1.04 10.92
C LEU A 130 -3.75 -0.32 11.99
N VAL A 131 -3.80 -0.81 13.22
CA VAL A 131 -2.98 -0.23 14.31
C VAL A 131 -1.50 -0.32 13.98
N GLU A 132 -1.03 -1.46 13.48
CA GLU A 132 0.36 -1.64 13.08
C GLU A 132 0.74 -0.78 11.87
N MET A 133 -0.16 -0.64 10.89
CA MET A 133 0.03 0.29 9.76
C MET A 133 0.22 1.74 10.25
N ILE A 134 -0.56 2.18 11.23
CA ILE A 134 -0.45 3.52 11.81
C ILE A 134 0.92 3.70 12.48
N TYR A 135 1.32 2.76 13.34
CA TYR A 135 2.63 2.84 14.02
C TYR A 135 3.80 2.87 13.05
N LEU A 136 3.83 1.94 12.09
CA LEU A 136 4.87 1.87 11.07
C LEU A 136 4.85 3.12 10.17
N GLY A 137 3.65 3.53 9.76
CA GLY A 137 3.48 4.68 8.90
C GLY A 137 3.94 5.98 9.55
N GLN A 138 3.63 6.20 10.84
CA GLN A 138 4.15 7.33 11.59
C GLN A 138 5.67 7.28 11.75
N ALA A 139 6.23 6.11 12.08
CA ALA A 139 7.66 5.93 12.16
C ALA A 139 8.37 6.23 10.81
N LEU A 140 7.68 6.02 9.70
CA LEU A 140 8.15 6.35 8.36
C LEU A 140 7.74 7.75 7.87
N GLY A 141 7.19 8.60 8.73
CA GLY A 141 6.91 10.01 8.45
C GLY A 141 5.53 10.30 7.84
N GLY A 142 4.57 9.38 7.90
CA GLY A 142 3.18 9.60 7.51
C GLY A 142 2.32 10.14 8.66
N GLU A 143 1.23 10.83 8.33
CA GLU A 143 0.26 11.34 9.29
C GLU A 143 -0.85 10.31 9.58
N ILE A 144 -1.29 10.21 10.86
CA ILE A 144 -2.38 9.29 11.28
C ILE A 144 -3.64 9.48 10.43
N SER A 145 -3.98 10.72 10.11
CA SER A 145 -5.16 11.09 9.33
C SER A 145 -5.26 10.37 7.98
N SER A 146 -4.12 10.09 7.34
CA SER A 146 -4.07 9.34 6.09
C SER A 146 -4.47 7.88 6.27
N PHE A 147 -4.09 7.25 7.39
CA PHE A 147 -4.37 5.84 7.68
C PHE A 147 -5.82 5.57 8.08
N ILE A 148 -6.47 6.50 8.78
CA ILE A 148 -7.90 6.40 9.14
C ILE A 148 -8.84 6.90 8.04
N GLY A 149 -8.27 7.39 6.93
CA GLY A 149 -8.99 7.89 5.77
C GLY A 149 -9.26 6.84 4.70
N LEU A 150 -9.74 7.31 3.55
CA LEU A 150 -10.09 6.47 2.40
C LEU A 150 -8.89 5.69 1.83
N ALA A 151 -7.70 6.33 1.76
CA ALA A 151 -6.47 5.70 1.28
C ALA A 151 -5.92 4.65 2.26
N GLY A 152 -6.20 4.77 3.55
CA GLY A 152 -5.80 3.85 4.61
C GLY A 152 -6.85 2.76 4.83
N ILE A 153 -7.72 2.95 5.83
CA ILE A 153 -8.71 1.93 6.21
C ILE A 153 -9.68 1.58 5.07
N GLY A 154 -10.06 2.54 4.21
CA GLY A 154 -10.95 2.28 3.09
C GLY A 154 -10.34 1.28 2.10
N ASP A 155 -9.10 1.51 1.67
CA ASP A 155 -8.39 0.61 0.75
C ASP A 155 -7.97 -0.71 1.44
N LEU A 156 -7.67 -0.68 2.74
CA LEU A 156 -7.39 -1.87 3.54
C LEU A 156 -8.59 -2.83 3.55
N VAL A 157 -9.78 -2.34 3.88
CA VAL A 157 -11.01 -3.14 3.91
C VAL A 157 -11.31 -3.72 2.52
N ALA A 158 -11.32 -2.89 1.48
CA ALA A 158 -11.57 -3.35 0.12
C ALA A 158 -10.58 -4.42 -0.34
N THR A 159 -9.29 -4.28 0.01
CA THR A 159 -8.25 -5.20 -0.43
C THR A 159 -8.24 -6.52 0.35
N THR A 160 -8.58 -6.50 1.64
CA THR A 160 -8.58 -7.70 2.51
C THR A 160 -9.83 -8.57 2.34
N THR A 161 -10.88 -8.05 1.73
CA THR A 161 -12.13 -8.78 1.50
C THR A 161 -12.33 -9.23 0.05
N SER A 162 -11.50 -8.75 -0.87
CA SER A 162 -11.67 -9.00 -2.30
C SER A 162 -10.74 -10.11 -2.81
N SER A 163 -11.33 -11.13 -3.44
CA SER A 163 -10.58 -12.14 -4.21
C SER A 163 -9.87 -11.57 -5.46
N ASN A 164 -10.24 -10.36 -5.89
CA ASN A 164 -9.56 -9.64 -6.97
C ASN A 164 -8.24 -9.00 -6.51
N SER A 165 -7.92 -9.06 -5.23
CA SER A 165 -6.64 -8.60 -4.70
C SER A 165 -5.55 -9.64 -4.93
N ARG A 166 -4.52 -9.27 -5.71
CA ARG A 166 -3.33 -10.12 -5.96
C ARG A 166 -2.65 -10.58 -4.68
N ASN A 167 -2.54 -9.69 -3.70
CA ASN A 167 -1.94 -10.00 -2.41
C ASN A 167 -2.81 -10.99 -1.61
N PHE A 168 -4.12 -10.82 -1.61
CA PHE A 168 -5.06 -11.79 -1.02
C PHE A 168 -4.94 -13.16 -1.71
N THR A 169 -4.96 -13.20 -3.05
CA THR A 169 -4.84 -14.43 -3.82
C THR A 169 -3.54 -15.17 -3.54
N LEU A 170 -2.42 -14.46 -3.40
CA LEU A 170 -1.14 -15.05 -3.01
C LEU A 170 -1.24 -15.75 -1.65
N GLY A 171 -1.74 -15.06 -0.63
CA GLY A 171 -1.92 -15.61 0.71
C GLY A 171 -2.82 -16.84 0.73
N TYR A 172 -3.93 -16.79 0.00
CA TYR A 172 -4.86 -17.90 -0.16
C TYR A 172 -4.19 -19.14 -0.77
N LYS A 173 -3.44 -18.96 -1.87
CA LYS A 173 -2.72 -20.06 -2.54
C LYS A 173 -1.71 -20.74 -1.62
N ILE A 174 -0.92 -19.95 -0.87
CA ILE A 174 0.07 -20.48 0.09
C ILE A 174 -0.63 -21.28 1.19
N ALA A 175 -1.69 -20.75 1.78
CA ALA A 175 -2.44 -21.44 2.83
C ALA A 175 -3.17 -22.70 2.33
N SER A 176 -3.45 -22.78 1.01
CA SER A 176 -4.01 -23.95 0.36
C SER A 176 -2.95 -25.06 0.04
N GLY A 177 -1.71 -24.89 0.54
CA GLY A 177 -0.64 -25.90 0.45
C GLY A 177 0.36 -25.70 -0.69
N LYS A 178 0.30 -24.58 -1.42
CA LYS A 178 1.30 -24.26 -2.45
C LYS A 178 2.54 -23.65 -1.84
N THR A 179 3.69 -23.95 -2.41
CA THR A 179 4.91 -23.19 -2.14
C THR A 179 4.79 -21.75 -2.68
N LEU A 180 5.63 -20.86 -2.20
CA LEU A 180 5.67 -19.47 -2.71
C LEU A 180 5.95 -19.45 -4.22
N GLU A 181 6.87 -20.28 -4.68
CA GLU A 181 7.27 -20.39 -6.11
C GLU A 181 6.10 -20.84 -6.98
N GLU A 182 5.40 -21.91 -6.57
CA GLU A 182 4.21 -22.41 -7.27
C GLU A 182 3.08 -21.36 -7.30
N ALA A 183 2.84 -20.69 -6.16
CA ALA A 183 1.82 -19.65 -6.08
C ALA A 183 2.11 -18.49 -7.02
N LEU A 184 3.38 -18.03 -7.09
CA LEU A 184 3.80 -16.96 -7.99
C LEU A 184 3.77 -17.35 -9.46
N ALA A 185 4.15 -18.60 -9.80
CA ALA A 185 4.12 -19.08 -11.18
C ALA A 185 2.70 -19.13 -11.77
N GLU A 186 1.68 -19.27 -10.93
CA GLU A 186 0.27 -19.28 -11.34
C GLU A 186 -0.39 -17.88 -11.34
N MET A 187 0.35 -16.84 -10.98
CA MET A 187 -0.15 -15.48 -10.97
C MET A 187 0.37 -14.71 -12.20
N GLU A 188 -0.55 -14.11 -12.95
CA GLU A 188 -0.19 -13.30 -14.11
C GLU A 188 0.48 -11.98 -13.73
N GLU A 189 0.26 -11.51 -12.50
CA GLU A 189 0.73 -10.22 -12.02
C GLU A 189 1.45 -10.35 -10.68
N VAL A 190 2.38 -9.42 -10.43
CA VAL A 190 3.21 -9.39 -9.21
C VAL A 190 2.38 -9.04 -7.97
N ALA A 191 2.58 -9.77 -6.88
CA ALA A 191 2.08 -9.42 -5.54
C ALA A 191 3.08 -8.45 -4.87
N GLU A 192 2.79 -7.17 -4.90
CA GLU A 192 3.66 -6.08 -4.42
C GLU A 192 4.01 -6.20 -2.92
N GLY A 193 3.11 -6.81 -2.14
CA GLY A 193 3.28 -7.00 -0.70
C GLY A 193 4.51 -7.82 -0.32
N LEU A 194 5.02 -8.70 -1.19
CA LEU A 194 6.22 -9.49 -0.89
C LEU A 194 7.47 -8.62 -0.73
N ASN A 195 7.67 -7.65 -1.61
CA ASN A 195 8.79 -6.72 -1.49
C ASN A 195 8.65 -5.85 -0.24
N THR A 196 7.44 -5.39 0.03
CA THR A 196 7.13 -4.63 1.24
C THR A 196 7.47 -5.41 2.51
N ILE A 197 7.08 -6.70 2.59
CA ILE A 197 7.42 -7.57 3.74
C ILE A 197 8.94 -7.65 3.93
N LYS A 198 9.71 -7.82 2.86
CA LYS A 198 11.17 -7.89 2.94
C LYS A 198 11.77 -6.62 3.52
N ILE A 199 11.38 -5.46 3.02
CA ILE A 199 11.88 -4.15 3.47
C ILE A 199 11.52 -3.91 4.94
N ILE A 200 10.24 -4.07 5.30
CA ILE A 200 9.78 -3.85 6.68
C ILE A 200 10.45 -4.82 7.66
N ARG A 201 10.65 -6.08 7.27
CA ARG A 201 11.38 -7.05 8.10
C ARG A 201 12.84 -6.65 8.32
N GLN A 202 13.54 -6.19 7.28
CA GLN A 202 14.91 -5.70 7.40
C GLN A 202 15.01 -4.52 8.37
N LEU A 203 14.10 -3.55 8.24
CA LEU A 203 14.02 -2.41 9.17
C LEU A 203 13.74 -2.86 10.61
N ALA A 204 12.80 -3.75 10.82
CA ALA A 204 12.45 -4.25 12.14
C ALA A 204 13.66 -4.94 12.82
N VAL A 205 14.37 -5.79 12.07
CA VAL A 205 15.58 -6.47 12.57
C VAL A 205 16.67 -5.46 12.90
N ALA A 206 16.92 -4.46 12.03
CA ALA A 206 17.93 -3.44 12.26
C ALA A 206 17.64 -2.57 13.50
N GLN A 207 16.38 -2.38 13.83
CA GLN A 207 15.94 -1.66 15.04
C GLN A 207 15.82 -2.55 16.29
N GLY A 208 16.25 -3.81 16.22
CA GLY A 208 16.20 -4.75 17.34
C GLY A 208 14.80 -5.26 17.67
N LEU A 209 13.82 -5.02 16.81
CA LEU A 209 12.49 -5.59 16.95
C LEU A 209 12.52 -7.06 16.53
N LYS A 210 11.89 -7.93 17.31
CA LYS A 210 11.72 -9.33 16.90
C LYS A 210 10.61 -9.37 15.84
N PRO A 211 10.90 -9.89 14.64
CA PRO A 211 9.90 -10.03 13.59
C PRO A 211 8.85 -11.08 13.92
#